data_d5f4623f1a247b3b7f7a8f30056a06b5
#
_entry.id   d5f4623f1a247b3b7f7a8f30056a06b5
#
_cell.length_a   1.000
_cell.length_b   1.000
_cell.length_c   1.000
_cell.angle_alpha   90.00
_cell.angle_beta   90.00
_cell.angle_gamma   90.00
#
_symmetry.space_group_name_H-M   'P 1'
#
loop_
_entity.id
_entity.type
_entity.pdbx_description
1 polymer ?
#
loop_
_entity_poly.entity_id
_entity_poly.type
_entity_poly.pdbx_seq_one_letter_code
_entity_poly.pdbx_strand_id
1 'polypeptide(L)' 'MKYRRIDVYVPETHAGIVKDAMFAAGAGAVGNYDCCCFQVCGRGQFRPLVGSDPFIGAQGRVEHVTEWKLEMICPEGR' A
#
# COMPACT_ATOMS: atom_id res chain seq x y z
N MET A 1 3.83 -18.94 -15.94
CA MET A 1 4.48 -17.91 -15.12
C MET A 1 3.74 -17.79 -13.80
N LYS A 2 4.47 -17.67 -12.73
CA LYS A 2 3.90 -17.48 -11.41
C LYS A 2 3.83 -16.00 -11.05
N TYR A 3 2.81 -15.65 -10.30
CA TYR A 3 2.60 -14.28 -9.85
C TYR A 3 2.48 -14.26 -8.33
N ARG A 4 2.87 -13.13 -7.75
CA ARG A 4 2.65 -12.83 -6.35
C ARG A 4 1.76 -11.62 -6.24
N ARG A 5 0.86 -11.63 -5.27
CA ARG A 5 0.04 -10.47 -4.98
C ARG A 5 0.74 -9.58 -3.97
N ILE A 6 0.73 -8.28 -4.22
CA ILE A 6 1.33 -7.28 -3.35
C ILE A 6 0.25 -6.28 -2.98
N ASP A 7 0.00 -6.13 -1.70
CA ASP A 7 -0.92 -5.11 -1.18
C ASP A 7 -0.10 -4.09 -0.40
N VAL A 8 -0.29 -2.82 -0.73
CA VAL A 8 0.40 -1.71 -0.06
C VAL A 8 -0.64 -0.71 0.41
N TYR A 9 -0.48 -0.23 1.62
CA TYR A 9 -1.36 0.78 2.21
C TYR A 9 -0.58 2.07 2.32
N VAL A 10 -1.08 3.13 1.68
CA VAL A 10 -0.36 4.40 1.59
C VAL A 10 -1.31 5.56 1.84
N PRO A 11 -0.81 6.68 2.41
CA PRO A 11 -1.59 7.91 2.45
C PRO A 11 -1.93 8.38 1.04
N GLU A 12 -3.06 9.01 0.88
CA GLU A 12 -3.51 9.52 -0.43
C GLU A 12 -2.45 10.39 -1.10
N THR A 13 -1.77 11.23 -0.31
CA THR A 13 -0.74 12.13 -0.82
C THR A 13 0.45 11.42 -1.46
N HIS A 14 0.66 10.15 -1.15
CA HIS A 14 1.80 9.37 -1.64
C HIS A 14 1.40 8.25 -2.59
N ALA A 15 0.10 8.05 -2.79
CA ALA A 15 -0.38 6.90 -3.55
C ALA A 15 0.16 6.87 -4.99
N GLY A 16 0.17 8.02 -5.65
CA GLY A 16 0.67 8.11 -7.03
C GLY A 16 2.14 7.79 -7.14
N ILE A 17 2.96 8.36 -6.25
CA ILE A 17 4.41 8.16 -6.26
C ILE A 17 4.76 6.71 -5.97
N VAL A 18 4.12 6.11 -4.97
CA VAL A 18 4.36 4.71 -4.60
C VAL A 18 3.93 3.79 -5.73
N LYS A 19 2.77 4.05 -6.32
CA LYS A 19 2.25 3.26 -7.43
C LYS A 19 3.21 3.27 -8.61
N ASP A 20 3.70 4.45 -8.99
CA ASP A 20 4.64 4.59 -10.11
C ASP A 20 5.95 3.86 -9.83
N ALA A 21 6.45 3.94 -8.59
CA ALA A 21 7.67 3.23 -8.20
C ALA A 21 7.48 1.71 -8.30
N MET A 22 6.31 1.21 -7.90
CA MET A 22 5.99 -0.22 -8.00
C MET A 22 5.96 -0.68 -9.45
N PHE A 23 5.34 0.10 -10.33
CA PHE A 23 5.31 -0.23 -11.76
C PHE A 23 6.73 -0.23 -12.35
N ALA A 24 7.54 0.76 -11.98
CA ALA A 24 8.92 0.83 -12.46
C ALA A 24 9.73 -0.39 -12.01
N ALA A 25 9.41 -0.95 -10.85
CA ALA A 25 10.09 -2.15 -10.32
C ALA A 25 9.57 -3.45 -10.95
N GLY A 26 8.53 -3.41 -11.75
CA GLY A 26 7.99 -4.57 -12.44
C GLY A 26 6.65 -5.09 -11.93
N ALA A 27 6.09 -4.51 -10.89
CA ALA A 27 4.77 -4.89 -10.42
C ALA A 27 3.71 -4.44 -11.43
N GLY A 28 2.57 -5.12 -11.46
CA GLY A 28 1.46 -4.76 -12.33
C GLY A 28 1.62 -5.19 -13.78
N ALA A 29 2.63 -5.98 -14.10
CA ALA A 29 2.82 -6.52 -15.44
C ALA A 29 2.14 -7.89 -15.54
N VAL A 30 1.15 -8.01 -16.41
CA VAL A 30 0.36 -9.24 -16.55
C VAL A 30 0.13 -9.50 -18.04
N GLY A 31 0.76 -10.55 -18.57
CA GLY A 31 0.63 -10.88 -19.98
C GLY A 31 1.04 -9.70 -20.85
N ASN A 32 0.13 -9.24 -21.69
CA ASN A 32 0.35 -8.09 -22.58
C ASN A 32 -0.11 -6.77 -21.99
N TYR A 33 -0.31 -6.72 -20.67
CA TYR A 33 -0.73 -5.51 -19.97
C TYR A 33 0.32 -5.10 -18.95
N ASP A 34 0.48 -3.81 -18.75
CA ASP A 34 1.27 -3.27 -17.67
C ASP A 34 0.46 -2.24 -16.88
N CYS A 35 1.05 -1.69 -15.85
CA CYS A 35 0.40 -0.70 -15.00
C CYS A 35 -0.93 -1.19 -14.43
N CYS A 36 -1.05 -2.50 -14.19
CA CYS A 36 -2.25 -3.09 -13.65
C CYS A 36 -2.30 -2.89 -12.15
N CYS A 37 -3.35 -2.25 -11.67
CA CYS A 37 -3.50 -1.95 -10.25
C CYS A 37 -4.97 -1.84 -9.91
N PHE A 38 -5.35 -2.39 -8.77
CA PHE A 38 -6.67 -2.12 -8.18
C PHE A 38 -6.45 -1.23 -6.97
N GLN A 39 -7.14 -0.11 -6.91
CA GLN A 39 -6.92 0.90 -5.90
C GLN A 39 -8.22 1.18 -5.16
N VAL A 40 -8.17 1.11 -3.83
CA VAL A 40 -9.34 1.30 -2.98
C VAL A 40 -8.99 2.29 -1.88
N CYS A 41 -9.87 3.25 -1.65
CA CYS A 41 -9.77 4.15 -0.51
C CYS A 41 -10.33 3.45 0.72
N GLY A 42 -9.59 3.45 1.80
CA GLY A 42 -9.99 2.80 3.02
C GLY A 42 -9.70 3.63 4.25
N ARG A 43 -10.07 3.08 5.39
CA ARG A 43 -9.86 3.72 6.68
C ARG A 43 -9.06 2.78 7.57
N GLY A 44 -7.82 3.16 7.84
CA GLY A 44 -6.96 2.41 8.74
C GLY A 44 -7.21 2.81 10.19
N GLN A 45 -6.83 1.95 11.09
CA GLN A 45 -7.00 2.16 12.52
C GLN A 45 -5.80 1.59 13.26
N PHE A 46 -5.35 2.31 14.26
CA PHE A 46 -4.29 1.83 15.13
C PHE A 46 -4.42 2.46 16.51
N ARG A 47 -3.78 1.85 17.49
CA ARG A 47 -3.71 2.39 18.85
C ARG A 47 -2.28 2.26 19.36
N PRO A 48 -1.57 3.38 19.53
CA PRO A 48 -0.24 3.34 20.11
C PRO A 48 -0.32 2.83 21.56
N LEU A 49 0.58 1.91 21.91
CA LEU A 49 0.67 1.35 23.24
C LEU A 49 1.85 1.97 24.00
N VAL A 50 1.94 1.67 25.29
CA VAL A 50 3.06 2.10 26.12
C VAL A 50 4.36 1.63 25.48
N GLY A 51 5.32 2.54 25.36
CA GLY A 51 6.60 2.26 24.71
C GLY A 51 6.64 2.62 23.24
N SER A 52 5.51 2.95 22.63
CA SER A 52 5.47 3.45 21.26
C SER A 52 5.94 4.91 21.22
N ASP A 53 6.41 5.32 20.03
CA ASP A 53 6.76 6.71 19.76
C ASP A 53 5.95 7.15 18.55
N PRO A 54 4.66 7.48 18.74
CA PRO A 54 3.75 7.68 17.63
C PRO A 54 4.03 8.98 16.88
N PHE A 55 4.13 8.87 15.57
CA PHE A 55 4.16 10.04 14.68
C PHE A 55 2.80 10.70 14.60
N ILE A 56 1.73 9.90 14.62
CA ILE A 56 0.34 10.36 14.62
C ILE A 56 -0.35 9.71 15.81
N GLY A 57 -1.14 10.50 16.54
CA GLY A 57 -1.93 10.01 17.64
C GLY A 57 -1.21 10.01 18.96
N ALA A 58 -1.80 9.40 19.96
CA ALA A 58 -1.30 9.36 21.33
C ALA A 58 -1.44 7.95 21.89
N GLN A 59 -0.58 7.62 22.86
CA GLN A 59 -0.62 6.32 23.52
C GLN A 59 -1.99 6.06 24.15
N GLY A 60 -2.49 4.85 23.98
CA GLY A 60 -3.76 4.41 24.55
C GLY A 60 -5.00 4.89 23.84
N ARG A 61 -4.84 5.66 22.76
CA ARG A 61 -5.96 6.24 22.02
C ARG A 61 -6.05 5.60 20.63
N VAL A 62 -7.26 5.16 20.27
CA VAL A 62 -7.51 4.65 18.92
C VAL A 62 -7.54 5.82 17.95
N GLU A 63 -6.74 5.71 16.89
CA GLU A 63 -6.65 6.70 15.82
C GLU A 63 -7.10 6.08 14.51
N HIS A 64 -7.63 6.91 13.63
CA HIS A 64 -8.04 6.50 12.30
C HIS A 64 -7.31 7.34 11.27
N VAL A 65 -6.91 6.70 10.17
CA VAL A 65 -6.26 7.39 9.06
C VAL A 65 -6.92 6.96 7.75
N THR A 66 -7.03 7.90 6.83
CA THR A 66 -7.48 7.58 5.48
C THR A 66 -6.29 7.11 4.69
N GLU A 67 -6.39 5.92 4.11
CA GLU A 67 -5.32 5.33 3.33
C GLU A 67 -5.88 4.69 2.07
N TRP A 68 -5.05 4.64 1.05
CA TRP A 68 -5.35 3.90 -0.16
C TRP A 68 -4.69 2.53 -0.10
N LYS A 69 -5.42 1.52 -0.49
CA LYS A 69 -4.87 0.19 -0.71
C LYS A 69 -4.53 0.08 -2.19
N LEU A 70 -3.27 -0.20 -2.49
CA LEU A 70 -2.81 -0.51 -3.84
C LEU A 70 -2.62 -2.00 -3.94
N GLU A 71 -3.35 -2.64 -4.82
CA GLU A 71 -3.31 -4.09 -5.00
C GLU A 71 -2.81 -4.39 -6.39
N MET A 72 -1.72 -5.12 -6.47
CA MET A 72 -1.09 -5.50 -7.74
C MET A 72 -0.67 -6.94 -7.69
N ILE A 73 -0.51 -7.54 -8.87
CA ILE A 73 0.23 -8.78 -8.97
C ILE A 73 1.55 -8.50 -9.64
N CYS A 74 2.54 -9.29 -9.31
CA CYS A 74 3.89 -9.13 -9.82
C CYS A 74 4.41 -10.48 -10.29
N PRO A 75 4.99 -10.56 -11.50
CA PRO A 75 5.62 -11.80 -11.93
C PRO A 75 6.73 -12.17 -10.97
N GLU A 76 6.79 -13.46 -10.60
CA GLU A 76 7.83 -13.96 -9.73
C GLU A 76 9.18 -13.82 -10.43
N GLY A 77 10.19 -13.35 -9.69
CA GLY A 77 11.51 -13.06 -10.25
C GLY A 77 11.75 -11.59 -10.52
N ARG A 78 10.80 -10.73 -10.18
CA ARG A 78 10.91 -9.28 -10.38
C ARG A 78 11.17 -8.55 -9.07
#